data_6f07ef38a96569b30d94064b1f27b74a
#
_entry.id   6f07ef38a96569b30d94064b1f27b74a
#
_cell.length_a   1.000
_cell.length_b   1.000
_cell.length_c   1.000
_cell.angle_alpha   90.00
_cell.angle_beta   90.00
_cell.angle_gamma   90.00
#
_symmetry.space_group_name_H-M   'P 1'
#
loop_
_entity.id
_entity.type
_entity.pdbx_description
1 polymer ?
#
loop_
_entity_poly.entity_id
_entity_poly.type
_entity_poly.pdbx_seq_one_letter_code
_entity_poly.pdbx_strand_id
1 'polypeptide(L)'
;LLQSMEGYSKQYGWQDLLLPWSYSAGVFDGEFYSAPKTYETMIMLYNKTLFEENGWSIPTNLTEYESLAKAIQSKGMHVFSYGSTGWQPTHEHIGGMYLNSYAGPDNVYKALIGEKKWSDPEFVGAVELLRKHMVDDGYWSGSLENYYALGWDDFHAQFANRGAAMMTIGTWTFQTTENVFKDISDDWDWAPFPNLTAEGGDPSYLLALGTTLSINGKSDNPDAAAKVMDFVFKNKAIVLDMANDFNFGEFVVPLKFTESDFGDNVNPKVKRYLLTFAEETGKGNYGYTTWTFWPSDPGVHIWKDMEVLWAGEITSQEFMEDHEKLWKKARKNNATLPVGKR
;
A
#
# COMPACT_ATOMS: atom_id res chain seq x y z
N LEU A 1 25.50 11.70 -6.89
CA LEU A 1 24.21 12.06 -7.46
C LEU A 1 23.33 12.74 -6.43
N LEU A 2 23.10 12.13 -5.25
CA LEU A 2 22.41 12.72 -4.11
C LEU A 2 23.44 13.15 -3.07
N GLN A 3 23.14 14.21 -2.33
CA GLN A 3 23.90 14.63 -1.18
C GLN A 3 23.40 13.88 0.06
N SER A 4 24.34 13.41 0.91
CA SER A 4 23.97 12.90 2.21
C SER A 4 23.33 14.01 3.06
N MET A 5 22.20 13.67 3.67
CA MET A 5 21.47 14.53 4.58
C MET A 5 21.71 14.15 6.06
N GLU A 6 22.65 13.23 6.33
CA GLU A 6 22.93 12.73 7.68
C GLU A 6 23.32 13.87 8.64
N GLY A 7 24.13 14.84 8.17
CA GLY A 7 24.49 16.02 8.94
C GLY A 7 23.29 16.88 9.33
N TYR A 8 22.36 17.10 8.39
CA TYR A 8 21.14 17.85 8.64
C TYR A 8 20.18 17.08 9.55
N SER A 9 20.05 15.76 9.33
CA SER A 9 19.21 14.91 10.19
C SER A 9 19.65 14.98 11.66
N LYS A 10 20.95 14.91 11.93
CA LYS A 10 21.53 15.08 13.27
C LYS A 10 21.31 16.50 13.82
N GLN A 11 21.58 17.52 13.00
CA GLN A 11 21.42 18.93 13.39
C GLN A 11 19.99 19.27 13.79
N TYR A 12 19.01 18.74 13.05
CA TYR A 12 17.59 19.07 13.22
C TYR A 12 16.80 18.04 14.02
N GLY A 13 17.37 16.86 14.31
CA GLY A 13 16.73 15.80 15.08
C GLY A 13 15.64 15.03 14.31
N TRP A 14 15.76 14.90 12.97
CA TRP A 14 14.72 14.29 12.14
C TRP A 14 14.42 12.82 12.49
N GLN A 15 15.42 12.08 12.93
CA GLN A 15 15.25 10.68 13.36
C GLN A 15 14.26 10.55 14.52
N ASP A 16 14.19 11.55 15.40
CA ASP A 16 13.28 11.53 16.55
C ASP A 16 11.85 11.95 16.17
N LEU A 17 11.70 12.74 15.10
CA LEU A 17 10.42 13.26 14.62
C LEU A 17 9.67 12.23 13.76
N LEU A 18 10.40 11.50 12.90
CA LEU A 18 9.84 10.57 11.93
C LEU A 18 9.54 9.18 12.56
N LEU A 19 8.62 8.45 11.96
CA LEU A 19 8.39 7.04 12.31
C LEU A 19 9.67 6.23 12.02
N PRO A 20 10.14 5.35 12.94
CA PRO A 20 11.44 4.69 12.80
C PRO A 20 11.64 3.94 11.50
N TRP A 21 10.61 3.21 11.05
CA TRP A 21 10.67 2.44 9.81
C TRP A 21 10.83 3.34 8.57
N SER A 22 10.15 4.51 8.56
CA SER A 22 10.20 5.44 7.42
C SER A 22 11.54 6.17 7.34
N TYR A 23 12.14 6.48 8.48
CA TYR A 23 13.50 7.01 8.53
C TYR A 23 14.50 5.97 8.02
N SER A 24 14.41 4.73 8.52
CA SER A 24 15.33 3.64 8.13
C SER A 24 15.27 3.32 6.65
N ALA A 25 14.11 3.43 6.00
CA ALA A 25 13.97 3.22 4.57
C ALA A 25 14.72 4.25 3.71
N GLY A 26 15.07 5.40 4.29
CA GLY A 26 15.88 6.46 3.65
C GLY A 26 17.38 6.37 3.92
N VAL A 27 17.84 5.38 4.70
CA VAL A 27 19.25 5.21 5.08
C VAL A 27 19.92 4.19 4.16
N PHE A 28 20.97 4.60 3.48
CA PHE A 28 21.78 3.77 2.60
C PHE A 28 23.25 3.87 3.04
N ASP A 29 23.90 2.73 3.21
CA ASP A 29 25.29 2.65 3.67
C ASP A 29 25.59 3.40 4.97
N GLY A 30 24.58 3.47 5.86
CA GLY A 30 24.68 4.15 7.15
C GLY A 30 24.46 5.67 7.12
N GLU A 31 24.10 6.24 5.98
CA GLU A 31 23.81 7.66 5.81
C GLU A 31 22.40 7.92 5.29
N PHE A 32 21.78 9.01 5.72
CA PHE A 32 20.43 9.39 5.35
C PHE A 32 20.41 10.17 4.04
N TYR A 33 19.81 9.61 2.98
CA TYR A 33 19.73 10.21 1.64
C TYR A 33 18.32 10.57 1.19
N SER A 34 17.30 9.97 1.78
CA SER A 34 15.93 10.09 1.30
C SER A 34 14.98 10.32 2.45
N ALA A 35 14.50 11.55 2.58
CA ALA A 35 13.55 11.92 3.61
C ALA A 35 12.12 11.56 3.19
N PRO A 36 11.34 10.82 4.00
CA PRO A 36 9.99 10.46 3.65
C PRO A 36 9.10 11.71 3.59
N LYS A 37 8.44 11.92 2.46
CA LYS A 37 7.46 13.00 2.27
C LYS A 37 6.04 12.50 2.53
N THR A 38 5.73 11.29 2.05
CA THR A 38 4.43 10.65 2.28
C THR A 38 4.62 9.23 2.76
N TYR A 39 3.70 8.75 3.58
CA TYR A 39 3.57 7.34 3.90
C TYR A 39 2.13 6.88 3.65
N GLU A 40 1.98 5.61 3.35
CA GLU A 40 0.77 5.04 2.81
C GLU A 40 0.62 3.60 3.30
N THR A 41 -0.56 3.04 3.13
CA THR A 41 -0.80 1.60 3.25
C THR A 41 -1.89 1.17 2.28
N MET A 42 -1.90 -0.10 1.91
CA MET A 42 -2.98 -0.70 1.15
C MET A 42 -4.16 -1.03 2.06
N ILE A 43 -5.36 -0.71 1.62
CA ILE A 43 -6.62 -0.90 2.35
C ILE A 43 -7.73 -1.39 1.44
N MET A 44 -8.85 -1.76 2.03
CA MET A 44 -10.14 -1.86 1.35
C MET A 44 -10.96 -0.60 1.65
N LEU A 45 -11.36 0.12 0.62
CA LEU A 45 -12.47 1.05 0.71
C LEU A 45 -13.76 0.26 0.48
N TYR A 46 -14.82 0.63 1.19
CA TYR A 46 -16.13 0.00 1.00
C TYR A 46 -17.24 1.04 1.04
N ASN A 47 -18.29 0.80 0.26
CA ASN A 47 -19.49 1.62 0.33
C ASN A 47 -20.25 1.23 1.61
N LYS A 48 -20.12 2.07 2.64
CA LYS A 48 -20.67 1.84 3.97
C LYS A 48 -22.19 1.70 3.94
N THR A 49 -22.86 2.54 3.14
CA THR A 49 -24.30 2.48 2.97
C THR A 49 -24.76 1.14 2.41
N LEU A 50 -24.07 0.61 1.39
CA LEU A 50 -24.35 -0.73 0.86
C LEU A 50 -24.16 -1.83 1.89
N PHE A 51 -23.11 -1.75 2.71
CA PHE A 51 -22.84 -2.72 3.76
C PHE A 51 -23.97 -2.71 4.80
N GLU A 52 -24.41 -1.54 5.25
CA GLU A 52 -25.53 -1.38 6.19
C GLU A 52 -26.85 -1.91 5.60
N GLU A 53 -27.19 -1.53 4.36
CA GLU A 53 -28.41 -1.97 3.66
C GLU A 53 -28.50 -3.49 3.49
N ASN A 54 -27.36 -4.19 3.30
CA ASN A 54 -27.34 -5.63 3.07
C ASN A 54 -26.94 -6.45 4.29
N GLY A 55 -26.61 -5.82 5.42
CA GLY A 55 -26.13 -6.49 6.63
C GLY A 55 -24.77 -7.16 6.44
N TRP A 56 -23.92 -6.62 5.57
CA TRP A 56 -22.58 -7.15 5.34
C TRP A 56 -21.61 -6.68 6.41
N SER A 57 -20.63 -7.52 6.71
CA SER A 57 -19.56 -7.23 7.66
C SER A 57 -18.19 -7.23 6.96
N ILE A 58 -17.25 -6.47 7.50
CA ILE A 58 -15.86 -6.48 7.03
C ILE A 58 -15.26 -7.86 7.32
N PRO A 59 -14.72 -8.56 6.31
CA PRO A 59 -14.15 -9.89 6.48
C PRO A 59 -12.81 -9.82 7.22
N THR A 60 -12.54 -10.82 8.06
CA THR A 60 -11.30 -10.94 8.85
C THR A 60 -10.42 -12.12 8.42
N ASN A 61 -10.98 -13.03 7.63
CA ASN A 61 -10.29 -14.23 7.15
C ASN A 61 -10.76 -14.60 5.73
N LEU A 62 -10.09 -15.57 5.11
CA LEU A 62 -10.36 -16.00 3.74
C LEU A 62 -11.82 -16.48 3.55
N THR A 63 -12.35 -17.27 4.51
CA THR A 63 -13.72 -17.82 4.40
C THR A 63 -14.76 -16.70 4.40
N GLU A 64 -14.62 -15.71 5.27
CA GLU A 64 -15.50 -14.56 5.31
C GLU A 64 -15.36 -13.69 4.06
N TYR A 65 -14.11 -13.51 3.58
CA TYR A 65 -13.81 -12.76 2.38
C TYR A 65 -14.48 -13.37 1.14
N GLU A 66 -14.33 -14.67 0.89
CA GLU A 66 -14.98 -15.35 -0.22
C GLU A 66 -16.52 -15.41 -0.07
N SER A 67 -17.03 -15.50 1.17
CA SER A 67 -18.46 -15.48 1.44
C SER A 67 -19.07 -14.11 1.13
N LEU A 68 -18.42 -13.04 1.55
CA LEU A 68 -18.81 -11.66 1.22
C LEU A 68 -18.77 -11.42 -0.29
N ALA A 69 -17.71 -11.85 -0.96
CA ALA A 69 -17.58 -11.72 -2.40
C ALA A 69 -18.76 -12.36 -3.15
N LYS A 70 -19.13 -13.60 -2.78
CA LYS A 70 -20.31 -14.29 -3.33
C LYS A 70 -21.62 -13.55 -3.04
N ALA A 71 -21.77 -13.00 -1.83
CA ALA A 71 -22.97 -12.23 -1.46
C ALA A 71 -23.09 -10.98 -2.32
N ILE A 72 -22.00 -10.24 -2.56
CA ILE A 72 -21.96 -9.06 -3.42
C ILE A 72 -22.30 -9.45 -4.87
N GLN A 73 -21.64 -10.47 -5.42
CA GLN A 73 -21.88 -10.95 -6.79
C GLN A 73 -23.34 -11.42 -7.00
N SER A 74 -23.97 -12.03 -5.97
CA SER A 74 -25.38 -12.44 -6.03
C SER A 74 -26.36 -11.28 -6.19
N LYS A 75 -25.92 -10.05 -5.88
CA LYS A 75 -26.69 -8.81 -6.09
C LYS A 75 -26.42 -8.17 -7.45
N GLY A 76 -25.59 -8.79 -8.30
CA GLY A 76 -25.22 -8.26 -9.61
C GLY A 76 -24.16 -7.14 -9.57
N MET A 77 -23.46 -7.00 -8.46
CA MET A 77 -22.39 -6.02 -8.29
C MET A 77 -21.02 -6.70 -8.40
N HIS A 78 -20.00 -5.96 -8.79
CA HIS A 78 -18.61 -6.39 -8.68
C HIS A 78 -18.14 -6.33 -7.22
N VAL A 79 -17.22 -7.23 -6.85
CA VAL A 79 -16.65 -7.25 -5.50
C VAL A 79 -15.81 -6.02 -5.29
N PHE A 80 -14.82 -5.83 -6.18
CA PHE A 80 -13.96 -4.66 -6.19
C PHE A 80 -14.06 -3.91 -7.51
N SER A 81 -14.05 -2.59 -7.42
CA SER A 81 -13.71 -1.71 -8.52
C SER A 81 -12.22 -1.45 -8.52
N TYR A 82 -11.53 -1.74 -9.60
CA TYR A 82 -10.16 -1.37 -9.84
C TYR A 82 -9.81 -1.58 -11.31
N GLY A 83 -8.76 -0.92 -11.81
CA GLY A 83 -8.35 -1.04 -13.18
C GLY A 83 -6.89 -0.68 -13.40
N SER A 84 -6.35 -1.01 -14.57
CA SER A 84 -4.94 -0.81 -14.90
C SER A 84 -4.69 0.11 -16.09
N THR A 85 -5.73 0.63 -16.74
CA THR A 85 -5.57 1.59 -17.83
C THR A 85 -4.90 2.87 -17.36
N GLY A 86 -3.78 3.20 -17.99
CA GLY A 86 -3.00 4.40 -17.66
C GLY A 86 -2.14 4.29 -16.42
N TRP A 87 -2.33 3.25 -15.60
CA TRP A 87 -1.52 3.02 -14.40
C TRP A 87 -1.32 1.54 -14.10
N GLN A 88 -0.31 0.94 -14.69
CA GLN A 88 0.02 -0.49 -14.56
C GLN A 88 0.40 -0.95 -13.13
N PRO A 89 0.99 -0.11 -12.24
CA PRO A 89 1.33 -0.54 -10.89
C PRO A 89 0.19 -1.16 -10.05
N THR A 90 -1.08 -1.08 -10.49
CA THR A 90 -2.20 -1.72 -9.80
C THR A 90 -2.00 -3.24 -9.60
N HIS A 91 -1.26 -3.91 -10.48
CA HIS A 91 -0.92 -5.34 -10.33
C HIS A 91 -0.05 -5.60 -9.11
N GLU A 92 0.96 -4.76 -8.87
CA GLU A 92 1.84 -4.91 -7.70
C GLU A 92 1.11 -4.58 -6.39
N HIS A 93 0.14 -3.67 -6.43
CA HIS A 93 -0.69 -3.36 -5.27
C HIS A 93 -1.42 -4.62 -4.79
N ILE A 94 -2.16 -5.26 -5.69
CA ILE A 94 -2.93 -6.48 -5.38
C ILE A 94 -1.97 -7.63 -5.04
N GLY A 95 -0.91 -7.84 -5.82
CA GLY A 95 0.11 -8.86 -5.59
C GLY A 95 0.76 -8.72 -4.23
N GLY A 96 1.17 -7.50 -3.85
CA GLY A 96 1.75 -7.20 -2.54
C GLY A 96 0.79 -7.49 -1.38
N MET A 97 -0.51 -7.17 -1.54
CA MET A 97 -1.54 -7.48 -0.54
C MET A 97 -1.64 -9.00 -0.32
N TYR A 98 -1.73 -9.79 -1.39
CA TYR A 98 -1.85 -11.26 -1.28
C TYR A 98 -0.60 -11.90 -0.71
N LEU A 99 0.60 -11.48 -1.12
CA LEU A 99 1.86 -11.99 -0.56
C LEU A 99 1.92 -11.79 0.96
N ASN A 100 1.56 -10.60 1.45
CA ASN A 100 1.58 -10.34 2.89
C ASN A 100 0.42 -11.01 3.64
N SER A 101 -0.80 -11.00 3.08
CA SER A 101 -1.99 -11.48 3.78
C SER A 101 -2.13 -13.01 3.79
N TYR A 102 -1.59 -13.70 2.78
CA TYR A 102 -1.63 -15.16 2.68
C TYR A 102 -0.35 -15.82 3.21
N ALA A 103 0.82 -15.40 2.72
CA ALA A 103 2.09 -15.98 3.17
C ALA A 103 2.49 -15.49 4.57
N GLY A 104 1.96 -14.35 4.99
CA GLY A 104 2.27 -13.70 6.25
C GLY A 104 3.49 -12.75 6.18
N PRO A 105 3.43 -11.63 6.89
CA PRO A 105 4.47 -10.60 6.81
C PRO A 105 5.82 -11.06 7.36
N ASP A 106 5.87 -12.03 8.28
CA ASP A 106 7.12 -12.61 8.78
C ASP A 106 7.84 -13.41 7.70
N ASN A 107 7.10 -14.15 6.87
CA ASN A 107 7.67 -14.88 5.75
C ASN A 107 8.14 -13.90 4.66
N VAL A 108 7.37 -12.85 4.38
CA VAL A 108 7.80 -11.78 3.47
C VAL A 108 9.10 -11.14 3.96
N TYR A 109 9.18 -10.77 5.25
CA TYR A 109 10.41 -10.24 5.83
C TYR A 109 11.61 -11.17 5.64
N LYS A 110 11.46 -12.46 5.96
CA LYS A 110 12.52 -13.47 5.78
C LYS A 110 12.94 -13.60 4.33
N ALA A 111 12.02 -13.49 3.39
CA ALA A 111 12.32 -13.49 1.96
C ALA A 111 13.07 -12.22 1.54
N LEU A 112 12.67 -11.05 2.03
CA LEU A 112 13.36 -9.78 1.77
C LEU A 112 14.83 -9.82 2.21
N ILE A 113 15.11 -10.36 3.40
CA ILE A 113 16.48 -10.46 3.94
C ILE A 113 17.24 -11.70 3.48
N GLY A 114 16.62 -12.58 2.68
CA GLY A 114 17.26 -13.76 2.06
C GLY A 114 17.28 -15.02 2.91
N GLU A 115 16.54 -15.08 4.00
CA GLU A 115 16.37 -16.27 4.85
C GLU A 115 15.35 -17.26 4.30
N LYS A 116 14.47 -16.80 3.40
CA LYS A 116 13.52 -17.63 2.65
C LYS A 116 13.63 -17.37 1.15
N LYS A 117 13.11 -18.32 0.36
CA LYS A 117 13.03 -18.18 -1.10
C LYS A 117 11.63 -17.70 -1.47
N TRP A 118 11.52 -16.82 -2.44
CA TRP A 118 10.24 -16.43 -3.01
C TRP A 118 9.49 -17.57 -3.71
N SER A 119 10.18 -18.63 -4.06
CA SER A 119 9.59 -19.86 -4.60
C SER A 119 9.10 -20.86 -3.54
N ASP A 120 9.14 -20.51 -2.26
CA ASP A 120 8.61 -21.38 -1.20
C ASP A 120 7.05 -21.47 -1.28
N PRO A 121 6.45 -22.59 -0.84
CA PRO A 121 5.04 -22.89 -1.09
C PRO A 121 4.03 -21.83 -0.66
N GLU A 122 4.30 -21.09 0.41
CA GLU A 122 3.43 -20.04 0.91
C GLU A 122 3.30 -18.85 -0.06
N PHE A 123 4.37 -18.49 -0.77
CA PHE A 123 4.33 -17.43 -1.77
C PHE A 123 3.68 -17.90 -3.06
N VAL A 124 3.95 -19.14 -3.46
CA VAL A 124 3.27 -19.78 -4.60
C VAL A 124 1.77 -19.85 -4.34
N GLY A 125 1.35 -20.26 -3.13
CA GLY A 125 -0.05 -20.31 -2.74
C GLY A 125 -0.73 -18.93 -2.73
N ALA A 126 -0.01 -17.88 -2.31
CA ALA A 126 -0.53 -16.51 -2.36
C ALA A 126 -0.85 -16.06 -3.79
N VAL A 127 0.06 -16.34 -4.71
CA VAL A 127 -0.09 -15.97 -6.13
C VAL A 127 -1.15 -16.84 -6.82
N GLU A 128 -1.24 -18.11 -6.47
CA GLU A 128 -2.32 -19.01 -6.96
C GLU A 128 -3.71 -18.54 -6.50
N LEU A 129 -3.85 -18.17 -5.23
CA LEU A 129 -5.11 -17.63 -4.71
C LEU A 129 -5.46 -16.31 -5.40
N LEU A 130 -4.47 -15.44 -5.62
CA LEU A 130 -4.69 -14.19 -6.36
C LEU A 130 -5.17 -14.47 -7.77
N ARG A 131 -4.51 -15.40 -8.49
CA ARG A 131 -4.92 -15.78 -9.83
C ARG A 131 -6.36 -16.30 -9.86
N LYS A 132 -6.72 -17.17 -8.91
CA LYS A 132 -8.11 -17.68 -8.77
C LYS A 132 -9.10 -16.53 -8.61
N HIS A 133 -8.87 -15.63 -7.68
CA HIS A 133 -9.79 -14.51 -7.41
C HIS A 133 -9.85 -13.49 -8.57
N MET A 134 -8.73 -13.27 -9.26
CA MET A 134 -8.66 -12.33 -10.38
C MET A 134 -9.32 -12.92 -11.65
N VAL A 135 -8.95 -14.14 -12.00
CA VAL A 135 -9.28 -14.74 -13.30
C VAL A 135 -10.54 -15.59 -13.22
N ASP A 136 -10.58 -16.53 -12.27
CA ASP A 136 -11.65 -17.53 -12.23
C ASP A 136 -12.91 -16.96 -11.53
N ASP A 137 -12.74 -16.17 -10.47
CA ASP A 137 -13.85 -15.61 -9.68
C ASP A 137 -14.22 -14.18 -10.10
N GLY A 138 -13.38 -13.47 -10.86
CA GLY A 138 -13.64 -12.14 -11.41
C GLY A 138 -13.88 -11.06 -10.34
N TYR A 139 -13.14 -11.07 -9.24
CA TYR A 139 -13.38 -10.14 -8.12
C TYR A 139 -13.13 -8.69 -8.49
N TRP A 140 -12.16 -8.40 -9.34
CA TRP A 140 -11.86 -7.03 -9.79
C TRP A 140 -12.60 -6.71 -11.08
N SER A 141 -13.53 -5.76 -11.00
CA SER A 141 -14.35 -5.24 -12.11
C SER A 141 -15.06 -6.32 -12.94
N GLY A 142 -15.22 -7.53 -12.38
CA GLY A 142 -15.95 -8.65 -12.94
C GLY A 142 -15.22 -9.50 -13.98
N SER A 143 -14.16 -8.98 -14.59
CA SER A 143 -13.32 -9.72 -15.55
C SER A 143 -11.98 -9.03 -15.77
N LEU A 144 -10.99 -9.78 -16.30
CA LEU A 144 -9.71 -9.21 -16.72
C LEU A 144 -9.88 -8.16 -17.82
N GLU A 145 -10.80 -8.35 -18.76
CA GLU A 145 -11.06 -7.39 -19.84
C GLU A 145 -11.50 -6.04 -19.27
N ASN A 146 -12.44 -6.04 -18.34
CA ASN A 146 -12.89 -4.82 -17.69
C ASN A 146 -11.79 -4.21 -16.82
N TYR A 147 -11.04 -5.02 -16.08
CA TYR A 147 -9.92 -4.56 -15.27
C TYR A 147 -8.86 -3.84 -16.11
N TYR A 148 -8.53 -4.38 -17.28
CA TYR A 148 -7.60 -3.72 -18.21
C TYR A 148 -8.18 -2.47 -18.89
N ALA A 149 -9.49 -2.37 -19.02
CA ALA A 149 -10.17 -1.26 -19.68
C ALA A 149 -10.38 -0.04 -18.78
N LEU A 150 -10.52 -0.24 -17.44
CA LEU A 150 -10.86 0.84 -16.52
C LEU A 150 -9.63 1.67 -16.14
N GLY A 151 -9.75 2.99 -16.29
CA GLY A 151 -8.80 3.99 -15.82
C GLY A 151 -9.16 4.53 -14.43
N TRP A 152 -8.34 5.47 -13.94
CA TRP A 152 -8.47 6.06 -12.60
C TRP A 152 -9.88 6.59 -12.32
N ASP A 153 -10.41 7.44 -13.20
CA ASP A 153 -11.73 8.04 -13.00
C ASP A 153 -12.86 7.01 -13.13
N ASP A 154 -12.71 6.04 -14.05
CA ASP A 154 -13.72 5.02 -14.32
C ASP A 154 -13.94 4.10 -13.14
N PHE A 155 -12.88 3.59 -12.53
CA PHE A 155 -13.05 2.68 -11.39
C PHE A 155 -13.51 3.42 -10.11
N HIS A 156 -13.15 4.69 -9.92
CA HIS A 156 -13.72 5.49 -8.83
C HIS A 156 -15.22 5.75 -9.05
N ALA A 157 -15.60 6.09 -10.29
CA ALA A 157 -17.02 6.27 -10.65
C ALA A 157 -17.80 4.95 -10.51
N GLN A 158 -17.24 3.81 -10.91
CA GLN A 158 -17.88 2.49 -10.73
C GLN A 158 -18.16 2.21 -9.24
N PHE A 159 -17.22 2.51 -8.36
CA PHE A 159 -17.36 2.36 -6.92
C PHE A 159 -18.44 3.28 -6.35
N ALA A 160 -18.40 4.57 -6.66
CA ALA A 160 -19.37 5.55 -6.18
C ALA A 160 -20.80 5.28 -6.67
N ASN A 161 -20.94 4.77 -7.89
CA ASN A 161 -22.24 4.46 -8.51
C ASN A 161 -22.79 3.05 -8.20
N ARG A 162 -22.29 2.41 -7.14
CA ARG A 162 -22.73 1.07 -6.71
C ARG A 162 -22.48 -0.05 -7.75
N GLY A 163 -21.59 0.16 -8.73
CA GLY A 163 -21.17 -0.89 -9.66
C GLY A 163 -20.27 -1.93 -9.02
N ALA A 164 -19.56 -1.54 -7.96
CA ALA A 164 -18.82 -2.41 -7.07
C ALA A 164 -19.05 -2.03 -5.61
N ALA A 165 -18.99 -2.99 -4.70
CA ALA A 165 -19.21 -2.75 -3.28
C ALA A 165 -17.95 -2.25 -2.56
N MET A 166 -16.76 -2.56 -3.09
CA MET A 166 -15.47 -2.26 -2.49
C MET A 166 -14.45 -1.79 -3.54
N MET A 167 -13.32 -1.31 -3.06
CA MET A 167 -12.14 -0.99 -3.87
C MET A 167 -10.86 -1.32 -3.08
N THR A 168 -9.91 -2.05 -3.69
CA THR A 168 -8.61 -2.33 -3.09
C THR A 168 -7.59 -1.32 -3.60
N ILE A 169 -7.24 -0.37 -2.77
CA ILE A 169 -6.34 0.72 -3.15
C ILE A 169 -5.59 1.23 -1.92
N GLY A 170 -4.66 2.13 -2.09
CA GLY A 170 -3.96 2.75 -0.97
C GLY A 170 -4.62 4.01 -0.43
N THR A 171 -4.15 4.42 0.72
CA THR A 171 -4.68 5.60 1.45
C THR A 171 -4.53 6.92 0.69
N TRP A 172 -3.69 6.98 -0.34
CA TRP A 172 -3.56 8.14 -1.24
C TRP A 172 -4.83 8.49 -2.02
N THR A 173 -5.83 7.62 -2.02
CA THR A 173 -7.08 7.82 -2.75
C THR A 173 -8.19 8.46 -1.91
N PHE A 174 -7.99 8.71 -0.62
CA PHE A 174 -9.03 9.25 0.26
C PHE A 174 -9.66 10.52 -0.31
N GLN A 175 -8.85 11.42 -0.84
CA GLN A 175 -9.32 12.65 -1.48
C GLN A 175 -10.21 12.37 -2.70
N THR A 176 -9.75 11.53 -3.63
CA THR A 176 -10.51 11.20 -4.84
C THR A 176 -11.83 10.54 -4.45
N THR A 177 -11.79 9.61 -3.48
CA THR A 177 -12.98 8.93 -2.98
C THR A 177 -13.97 9.91 -2.34
N GLU A 178 -13.52 10.82 -1.49
CA GLU A 178 -14.36 11.84 -0.90
C GLU A 178 -15.02 12.71 -1.98
N ASN A 179 -14.26 13.10 -3.01
CA ASN A 179 -14.77 13.92 -4.11
C ASN A 179 -15.86 13.22 -4.93
N VAL A 180 -15.73 11.92 -5.20
CA VAL A 180 -16.75 11.19 -5.96
C VAL A 180 -18.00 10.84 -5.12
N PHE A 181 -17.86 10.79 -3.79
CA PHE A 181 -18.99 10.58 -2.87
C PHE A 181 -19.67 11.86 -2.42
N LYS A 182 -19.07 13.02 -2.65
CA LYS A 182 -19.52 14.32 -2.16
C LYS A 182 -20.97 14.68 -2.52
N ASP A 183 -21.40 14.34 -3.73
CA ASP A 183 -22.71 14.75 -4.27
C ASP A 183 -23.72 13.57 -4.35
N ILE A 184 -23.43 12.45 -3.70
CA ILE A 184 -24.29 11.28 -3.61
C ILE A 184 -24.73 11.02 -2.17
N SER A 185 -25.81 10.25 -1.98
CA SER A 185 -26.37 9.96 -0.66
C SER A 185 -25.61 8.87 0.11
N ASP A 186 -24.76 8.11 -0.57
CA ASP A 186 -24.00 7.04 0.03
C ASP A 186 -22.80 7.58 0.81
N ASP A 187 -22.42 6.89 1.88
CA ASP A 187 -21.18 7.09 2.62
C ASP A 187 -20.20 5.95 2.33
N TRP A 188 -18.92 6.25 2.39
CA TRP A 188 -17.84 5.30 2.27
C TRP A 188 -17.02 5.24 3.54
N ASP A 189 -16.34 4.12 3.75
CA ASP A 189 -15.35 4.01 4.81
C ASP A 189 -14.22 3.08 4.38
N TRP A 190 -13.22 2.88 5.22
CA TRP A 190 -12.09 2.01 4.95
C TRP A 190 -11.92 0.95 6.02
N ALA A 191 -11.31 -0.16 5.63
CA ALA A 191 -10.90 -1.25 6.51
C ALA A 191 -9.55 -1.81 6.06
N PRO A 192 -8.77 -2.44 6.94
CA PRO A 192 -7.59 -3.18 6.54
C PRO A 192 -7.99 -4.36 5.65
N PHE A 193 -7.08 -4.78 4.77
CA PHE A 193 -7.28 -6.00 4.00
C PHE A 193 -7.21 -7.22 4.92
N PRO A 194 -8.10 -8.22 4.77
CA PRO A 194 -8.18 -9.34 5.71
C PRO A 194 -6.94 -10.22 5.68
N ASN A 195 -6.71 -10.95 6.74
CA ASN A 195 -5.80 -12.09 6.73
C ASN A 195 -6.41 -13.19 5.83
N LEU A 196 -5.65 -13.65 4.83
CA LEU A 196 -6.14 -14.64 3.86
C LEU A 196 -5.83 -16.08 4.25
N THR A 197 -5.52 -16.35 5.52
CA THR A 197 -5.47 -17.71 6.04
C THR A 197 -6.87 -18.15 6.51
N ALA A 198 -7.11 -19.47 6.55
CA ALA A 198 -8.40 -20.00 7.00
C ALA A 198 -8.67 -19.69 8.48
N GLU A 199 -7.62 -19.66 9.28
CA GLU A 199 -7.68 -19.36 10.71
C GLU A 199 -7.94 -17.88 10.99
N GLY A 200 -7.68 -17.01 10.00
CA GLY A 200 -7.71 -15.55 10.19
C GLY A 200 -6.52 -15.05 11.02
N GLY A 201 -6.69 -13.91 11.63
CA GLY A 201 -5.69 -13.24 12.47
C GLY A 201 -5.72 -11.72 12.27
N ASP A 202 -4.83 -11.03 12.95
CA ASP A 202 -4.73 -9.59 12.80
C ASP A 202 -4.33 -9.23 11.35
N PRO A 203 -4.97 -8.21 10.78
CA PRO A 203 -4.62 -7.74 9.45
C PRO A 203 -3.25 -7.06 9.47
N SER A 204 -2.52 -7.16 8.36
CA SER A 204 -1.22 -6.50 8.22
C SER A 204 -1.37 -5.17 7.50
N TYR A 205 -0.79 -4.11 8.08
CA TYR A 205 -0.69 -2.81 7.44
C TYR A 205 0.61 -2.72 6.64
N LEU A 206 0.53 -2.62 5.32
CA LEU A 206 1.71 -2.62 4.47
C LEU A 206 2.47 -1.29 4.60
N LEU A 207 3.73 -1.35 5.00
CA LEU A 207 4.60 -0.18 5.04
C LEU A 207 4.88 0.31 3.62
N ALA A 208 4.60 1.56 3.35
CA ALA A 208 4.83 2.18 2.06
C ALA A 208 5.30 3.63 2.18
N LEU A 209 6.29 3.99 1.40
CA LEU A 209 6.64 5.37 1.12
C LEU A 209 6.16 5.70 -0.31
N GLY A 210 5.19 6.62 -0.44
CA GLY A 210 4.70 7.05 -1.73
C GLY A 210 5.70 7.98 -2.43
N THR A 211 6.21 8.96 -1.68
CA THR A 211 7.22 9.89 -2.18
C THR A 211 8.27 10.22 -1.14
N THR A 212 9.45 10.57 -1.61
CA THR A 212 10.58 11.00 -0.77
C THR A 212 11.20 12.29 -1.28
N LEU A 213 11.90 13.00 -0.42
CA LEU A 213 12.68 14.19 -0.73
C LEU A 213 14.17 13.92 -0.56
N SER A 214 14.96 14.36 -1.52
CA SER A 214 16.42 14.24 -1.47
C SER A 214 17.05 15.55 -1.92
N ILE A 215 18.25 15.83 -1.44
CA ILE A 215 19.02 16.99 -1.89
C ILE A 215 19.92 16.56 -3.06
N ASN A 216 19.85 17.28 -4.17
CA ASN A 216 20.74 17.05 -5.30
C ASN A 216 22.18 17.38 -4.90
N GLY A 217 23.13 16.47 -5.17
CA GLY A 217 24.54 16.65 -4.85
C GLY A 217 25.24 17.81 -5.59
N LYS A 218 24.56 18.43 -6.56
CA LYS A 218 25.02 19.64 -7.26
C LYS A 218 24.22 20.89 -6.91
N SER A 219 23.41 20.84 -5.83
CA SER A 219 22.65 22.01 -5.38
C SER A 219 23.57 23.09 -4.87
N ASP A 220 23.36 24.33 -5.32
CA ASP A 220 24.05 25.51 -4.80
C ASP A 220 23.48 25.97 -3.44
N ASN A 221 22.32 25.43 -3.03
CA ASN A 221 21.59 25.85 -1.83
C ASN A 221 21.11 24.65 -0.98
N PRO A 222 21.96 23.70 -0.58
CA PRO A 222 21.55 22.53 0.17
C PRO A 222 20.99 22.88 1.56
N ASP A 223 21.55 23.90 2.21
CA ASP A 223 21.07 24.38 3.52
C ASP A 223 19.64 24.93 3.46
N ALA A 224 19.29 25.61 2.37
CA ALA A 224 17.93 26.11 2.18
C ALA A 224 16.94 24.96 1.97
N ALA A 225 17.32 23.94 1.18
CA ALA A 225 16.51 22.75 1.00
C ALA A 225 16.27 22.00 2.33
N ALA A 226 17.34 21.82 3.12
CA ALA A 226 17.22 21.18 4.44
C ALA A 226 16.33 21.98 5.40
N LYS A 227 16.39 23.33 5.39
CA LYS A 227 15.51 24.17 6.20
C LYS A 227 14.03 24.04 5.81
N VAL A 228 13.70 23.86 4.53
CA VAL A 228 12.33 23.62 4.09
C VAL A 228 11.83 22.28 4.63
N MET A 229 12.65 21.23 4.55
CA MET A 229 12.29 19.91 5.12
C MET A 229 12.09 20.02 6.65
N ASP A 230 13.00 20.68 7.34
CA ASP A 230 12.92 20.87 8.80
C ASP A 230 11.66 21.63 9.21
N PHE A 231 11.30 22.66 8.47
CA PHE A 231 10.07 23.42 8.70
C PHE A 231 8.84 22.53 8.61
N VAL A 232 8.76 21.67 7.58
CA VAL A 232 7.63 20.74 7.41
C VAL A 232 7.62 19.69 8.52
N PHE A 233 8.76 19.06 8.82
CA PHE A 233 8.82 17.98 9.82
C PHE A 233 8.53 18.46 11.23
N LYS A 234 8.73 19.72 11.54
CA LYS A 234 8.43 20.31 12.85
C LYS A 234 7.03 20.89 12.98
N ASN A 235 6.27 20.98 11.87
CA ASN A 235 4.95 21.59 11.86
C ASN A 235 3.83 20.55 11.62
N LYS A 236 3.51 19.77 12.64
CA LYS A 236 2.43 18.77 12.58
C LYS A 236 1.10 19.38 12.11
N ALA A 237 0.76 20.59 12.55
CA ALA A 237 -0.46 21.27 12.12
C ALA A 237 -0.51 21.46 10.61
N ILE A 238 0.58 21.93 9.99
CA ILE A 238 0.66 22.08 8.53
C ILE A 238 0.53 20.72 7.83
N VAL A 239 1.19 19.68 8.35
CA VAL A 239 1.11 18.34 7.77
C VAL A 239 -0.33 17.80 7.85
N LEU A 240 -1.03 18.02 8.96
CA LEU A 240 -2.43 17.61 9.12
C LEU A 240 -3.40 18.45 8.26
N ASP A 241 -3.16 19.75 8.14
CA ASP A 241 -3.94 20.61 7.23
C ASP A 241 -3.79 20.13 5.77
N MET A 242 -2.55 19.78 5.35
CA MET A 242 -2.30 19.24 4.01
C MET A 242 -2.94 17.87 3.81
N ALA A 243 -2.89 17.00 4.83
CA ALA A 243 -3.53 15.69 4.78
C ALA A 243 -5.07 15.77 4.74
N ASN A 244 -5.65 16.85 5.27
CA ASN A 244 -7.08 17.11 5.30
C ASN A 244 -7.56 17.94 4.11
N ASP A 245 -6.66 18.62 3.42
CA ASP A 245 -6.97 19.39 2.22
C ASP A 245 -7.03 18.49 1.00
N PHE A 246 -8.23 18.21 0.56
CA PHE A 246 -8.51 17.36 -0.59
C PHE A 246 -7.95 17.86 -1.94
N ASN A 247 -7.28 19.00 -1.98
CA ASN A 247 -6.54 19.45 -3.16
C ASN A 247 -5.07 18.99 -3.16
N PHE A 248 -4.51 18.58 -2.00
CA PHE A 248 -3.15 18.06 -1.87
C PHE A 248 -3.06 16.54 -1.73
N GLY A 249 -4.17 15.88 -1.35
CA GLY A 249 -4.37 14.43 -1.36
C GLY A 249 -3.41 13.60 -0.53
N GLU A 250 -2.20 13.41 -1.00
CA GLU A 250 -1.24 12.41 -0.51
C GLU A 250 -0.17 12.97 0.42
N PHE A 251 -0.29 14.20 0.90
CA PHE A 251 0.79 14.82 1.65
C PHE A 251 0.72 14.52 3.15
N VAL A 252 1.07 13.31 3.54
CA VAL A 252 1.21 12.95 4.95
C VAL A 252 2.63 12.52 5.24
N VAL A 253 3.40 13.41 5.87
CA VAL A 253 4.74 13.09 6.37
C VAL A 253 4.60 12.12 7.55
N PRO A 254 5.40 11.02 7.59
CA PRO A 254 5.30 10.01 8.66
C PRO A 254 5.85 10.50 9.99
N LEU A 255 5.20 11.48 10.59
CA LEU A 255 5.50 12.00 11.92
C LEU A 255 4.83 11.14 13.00
N LYS A 256 5.35 11.23 14.21
CA LYS A 256 4.75 10.59 15.40
C LYS A 256 3.55 11.41 15.88
N PHE A 257 2.37 11.15 15.32
CA PHE A 257 1.14 11.80 15.73
C PHE A 257 0.57 11.15 17.00
N THR A 258 -0.11 11.98 17.80
CA THR A 258 -0.88 11.59 18.99
C THR A 258 -2.29 12.16 18.87
N GLU A 259 -3.24 11.66 19.67
CA GLU A 259 -4.63 12.14 19.67
C GLU A 259 -4.74 13.67 19.80
N SER A 260 -3.86 14.28 20.62
CA SER A 260 -3.86 15.72 20.88
C SER A 260 -3.35 16.59 19.73
N ASP A 261 -2.74 15.99 18.70
CA ASP A 261 -2.28 16.74 17.53
C ASP A 261 -3.43 17.07 16.57
N PHE A 262 -4.59 16.38 16.69
CA PHE A 262 -5.73 16.51 15.78
C PHE A 262 -6.74 17.53 16.27
N GLY A 263 -6.99 18.56 15.44
CA GLY A 263 -8.07 19.52 15.63
C GLY A 263 -9.42 18.95 15.15
N ASP A 264 -10.50 19.66 15.49
CA ASP A 264 -11.89 19.28 15.12
C ASP A 264 -12.14 19.32 13.59
N ASN A 265 -11.29 19.98 12.84
CA ASN A 265 -11.39 20.13 11.38
C ASN A 265 -10.77 18.96 10.60
N VAL A 266 -10.05 18.05 11.27
CA VAL A 266 -9.43 16.92 10.58
C VAL A 266 -10.49 15.85 10.27
N ASN A 267 -10.54 15.40 9.00
CA ASN A 267 -11.45 14.35 8.57
C ASN A 267 -11.31 13.10 9.46
N PRO A 268 -12.42 12.60 10.05
CA PRO A 268 -12.34 11.46 10.99
C PRO A 268 -11.77 10.19 10.40
N LYS A 269 -11.95 9.94 9.08
CA LYS A 269 -11.39 8.78 8.37
C LYS A 269 -9.87 8.90 8.28
N VAL A 270 -9.34 10.09 8.00
CA VAL A 270 -7.89 10.40 7.98
C VAL A 270 -7.30 10.28 9.39
N LYS A 271 -7.93 10.90 10.38
CA LYS A 271 -7.49 10.78 11.79
C LYS A 271 -7.39 9.32 12.23
N ARG A 272 -8.46 8.55 11.98
CA ARG A 272 -8.48 7.12 12.32
C ARG A 272 -7.35 6.36 11.61
N TYR A 273 -7.11 6.64 10.33
CA TYR A 273 -6.01 6.03 9.59
C TYR A 273 -4.65 6.30 10.25
N LEU A 274 -4.33 7.57 10.49
CA LEU A 274 -3.03 7.97 11.02
C LEU A 274 -2.75 7.37 12.39
N LEU A 275 -3.74 7.34 13.28
CA LEU A 275 -3.62 6.76 14.62
C LEU A 275 -3.55 5.24 14.58
N THR A 276 -4.43 4.58 13.85
CA THR A 276 -4.45 3.11 13.74
C THR A 276 -3.17 2.59 13.09
N PHE A 277 -2.71 3.21 12.01
CA PHE A 277 -1.49 2.80 11.33
C PHE A 277 -0.26 2.95 12.24
N ALA A 278 -0.15 4.06 12.97
CA ALA A 278 0.95 4.27 13.92
C ALA A 278 0.91 3.25 15.07
N GLU A 279 -0.26 2.96 15.61
CA GLU A 279 -0.45 1.98 16.69
C GLU A 279 -0.11 0.56 16.22
N GLU A 280 -0.70 0.10 15.13
CA GLU A 280 -0.53 -1.27 14.62
C GLU A 280 0.90 -1.53 14.14
N THR A 281 1.49 -0.58 13.44
CA THR A 281 2.91 -0.71 13.04
C THR A 281 3.85 -0.67 14.24
N GLY A 282 3.50 0.07 15.28
CA GLY A 282 4.21 0.08 16.57
C GLY A 282 4.14 -1.26 17.32
N LYS A 283 3.07 -2.03 17.13
CA LYS A 283 2.89 -3.40 17.68
C LYS A 283 3.60 -4.48 16.83
N GLY A 284 4.10 -4.15 15.66
CA GLY A 284 4.67 -5.09 14.71
C GLY A 284 3.66 -5.66 13.69
N ASN A 285 2.41 -5.21 13.68
CA ASN A 285 1.38 -5.63 12.73
C ASN A 285 1.56 -4.93 11.38
N TYR A 286 2.68 -5.17 10.71
CA TYR A 286 2.96 -4.59 9.42
C TYR A 286 3.56 -5.59 8.43
N GLY A 287 3.30 -5.35 7.17
CA GLY A 287 3.90 -6.01 6.02
C GLY A 287 4.68 -5.03 5.15
N TYR A 288 4.98 -5.41 3.92
CA TYR A 288 5.94 -4.73 3.06
C TYR A 288 5.36 -4.53 1.67
N THR A 289 5.34 -3.30 1.19
CA THR A 289 4.95 -3.01 -0.20
C THR A 289 6.10 -3.25 -1.16
N THR A 290 5.75 -3.60 -2.38
CA THR A 290 6.71 -3.89 -3.45
C THR A 290 7.53 -2.64 -3.80
N TRP A 291 6.91 -1.51 -4.06
CA TRP A 291 7.59 -0.28 -4.48
C TRP A 291 8.54 0.33 -3.44
N THR A 292 8.38 -0.01 -2.15
CA THR A 292 9.27 0.49 -1.09
C THR A 292 10.41 -0.47 -0.79
N PHE A 293 10.20 -1.79 -0.92
CA PHE A 293 11.13 -2.79 -0.41
C PHE A 293 11.67 -3.76 -1.47
N TRP A 294 11.10 -3.81 -2.68
CA TRP A 294 11.62 -4.65 -3.76
C TRP A 294 12.64 -3.90 -4.61
N PRO A 295 13.77 -4.53 -4.98
CA PRO A 295 14.66 -3.97 -5.98
C PRO A 295 13.98 -3.91 -7.36
N SER A 296 14.52 -3.09 -8.26
CA SER A 296 13.89 -2.76 -9.54
C SER A 296 13.46 -4.00 -10.36
N ASP A 297 14.37 -4.95 -10.63
CA ASP A 297 14.03 -6.10 -11.49
C ASP A 297 12.91 -6.98 -10.87
N PRO A 298 12.97 -7.39 -9.58
CA PRO A 298 11.87 -8.07 -8.92
C PRO A 298 10.57 -7.25 -8.85
N GLY A 299 10.65 -5.95 -8.62
CA GLY A 299 9.48 -5.07 -8.63
C GLY A 299 8.79 -5.07 -9.98
N VAL A 300 9.54 -4.84 -11.06
CA VAL A 300 9.01 -4.87 -12.44
C VAL A 300 8.37 -6.23 -12.76
N HIS A 301 8.96 -7.33 -12.33
CA HIS A 301 8.37 -8.66 -12.53
C HIS A 301 6.97 -8.78 -11.89
N ILE A 302 6.80 -8.31 -10.66
CA ILE A 302 5.49 -8.36 -9.99
C ILE A 302 4.44 -7.53 -10.74
N TRP A 303 4.75 -6.29 -11.12
CA TRP A 303 3.72 -5.44 -11.72
C TRP A 303 3.53 -5.62 -13.22
N LYS A 304 4.51 -6.16 -13.95
CA LYS A 304 4.45 -6.30 -15.40
C LYS A 304 4.16 -7.74 -15.82
N ASP A 305 4.91 -8.70 -15.26
CA ASP A 305 4.83 -10.07 -15.74
C ASP A 305 3.66 -10.85 -15.11
N MET A 306 2.93 -10.25 -14.15
CA MET A 306 1.69 -10.80 -13.61
C MET A 306 0.63 -11.07 -14.70
N GLU A 307 0.64 -10.29 -15.79
CA GLU A 307 -0.26 -10.48 -16.93
C GLU A 307 -0.06 -11.84 -17.60
N VAL A 308 1.18 -12.33 -17.69
CA VAL A 308 1.52 -13.64 -18.27
C VAL A 308 0.94 -14.78 -17.44
N LEU A 309 0.96 -14.63 -16.10
CA LEU A 309 0.33 -15.56 -15.18
C LEU A 309 -1.20 -15.55 -15.33
N TRP A 310 -1.82 -14.38 -15.41
CA TRP A 310 -3.28 -14.26 -15.56
C TRP A 310 -3.77 -14.74 -16.92
N ALA A 311 -2.94 -14.62 -17.97
CA ALA A 311 -3.20 -15.22 -19.27
C ALA A 311 -3.11 -16.77 -19.27
N GLY A 312 -2.58 -17.36 -18.21
CA GLY A 312 -2.38 -18.80 -18.08
C GLY A 312 -1.22 -19.36 -18.90
N GLU A 313 -0.29 -18.50 -19.31
CA GLU A 313 0.89 -18.91 -20.09
C GLU A 313 1.96 -19.56 -19.23
N ILE A 314 1.99 -19.24 -17.92
CA ILE A 314 2.86 -19.84 -16.91
C ILE A 314 2.05 -20.20 -15.66
N THR A 315 2.56 -21.13 -14.87
CA THR A 315 2.01 -21.49 -13.57
C THR A 315 2.48 -20.52 -12.46
N SER A 316 1.77 -20.48 -11.34
CA SER A 316 2.17 -19.70 -10.16
C SER A 316 3.54 -20.15 -9.61
N GLN A 317 3.87 -21.43 -9.74
CA GLN A 317 5.17 -21.98 -9.37
C GLN A 317 6.28 -21.40 -10.28
N GLU A 318 6.12 -21.43 -11.60
CA GLU A 318 7.08 -20.88 -12.55
C GLU A 318 7.25 -19.38 -12.37
N PHE A 319 6.16 -18.64 -12.17
CA PHE A 319 6.19 -17.21 -11.88
C PHE A 319 7.04 -16.90 -10.64
N MET A 320 6.85 -17.61 -9.54
CA MET A 320 7.60 -17.38 -8.30
C MET A 320 9.04 -17.92 -8.35
N GLU A 321 9.33 -18.94 -9.17
CA GLU A 321 10.70 -19.36 -9.47
C GLU A 321 11.48 -18.31 -10.26
N ASP A 322 10.85 -17.66 -11.23
CA ASP A 322 11.45 -16.57 -11.98
C ASP A 322 11.67 -15.34 -11.08
N HIS A 323 10.70 -15.04 -10.22
CA HIS A 323 10.85 -14.01 -9.20
C HIS A 323 12.05 -14.26 -8.28
N GLU A 324 12.24 -15.49 -7.80
CA GLU A 324 13.39 -15.89 -6.98
C GLU A 324 14.73 -15.74 -7.75
N LYS A 325 14.76 -16.04 -9.05
CA LYS A 325 15.98 -15.85 -9.88
C LYS A 325 16.38 -14.36 -9.92
N LEU A 326 15.40 -13.46 -10.08
CA LEU A 326 15.64 -12.02 -10.09
C LEU A 326 16.13 -11.52 -8.72
N TRP A 327 15.57 -12.03 -7.62
CA TRP A 327 16.02 -11.71 -6.27
C TRP A 327 17.45 -12.18 -6.01
N LYS A 328 17.82 -13.40 -6.44
CA LYS A 328 19.21 -13.89 -6.36
C LYS A 328 20.19 -12.99 -7.11
N LYS A 329 19.78 -12.52 -8.30
CA LYS A 329 20.56 -11.56 -9.09
C LYS A 329 20.73 -10.24 -8.34
N ALA A 330 19.65 -9.69 -7.77
CA ALA A 330 19.69 -8.44 -7.01
C ALA A 330 20.61 -8.55 -5.79
N ARG A 331 20.50 -9.63 -4.99
CA ARG A 331 21.39 -9.89 -3.84
C ARG A 331 22.86 -9.99 -4.26
N LYS A 332 23.15 -10.74 -5.33
CA LYS A 332 24.51 -10.88 -5.86
C LYS A 332 25.13 -9.55 -6.27
N ASN A 333 24.32 -8.62 -6.73
CA ASN A 333 24.75 -7.31 -7.20
C ASN A 333 24.69 -6.21 -6.11
N ASN A 334 24.38 -6.56 -4.85
CA ASN A 334 24.15 -5.63 -3.75
C ASN A 334 23.08 -4.55 -4.10
N ALA A 335 22.06 -4.94 -4.84
CA ALA A 335 21.00 -4.05 -5.31
C ALA A 335 19.69 -4.18 -4.47
N THR A 336 19.75 -4.84 -3.31
CA THR A 336 18.61 -4.92 -2.39
C THR A 336 18.40 -3.60 -1.64
N LEU A 337 17.15 -3.32 -1.32
CA LEU A 337 16.79 -2.11 -0.55
C LEU A 337 16.92 -2.36 0.96
N PRO A 338 17.12 -1.29 1.76
CA PRO A 338 17.18 -1.42 3.20
C PRO A 338 15.83 -1.91 3.77
N VAL A 339 15.90 -2.91 4.64
CA VAL A 339 14.74 -3.40 5.40
C VAL A 339 15.08 -3.31 6.87
N GLY A 340 14.25 -2.55 7.61
CA GLY A 340 14.41 -2.43 9.06
C GLY A 340 14.25 -3.79 9.74
N LYS A 341 14.92 -3.98 10.87
CA LYS A 341 14.78 -5.20 11.67
C LYS A 341 13.36 -5.28 12.20
N ARG A 342 12.73 -6.44 11.97
CA ARG A 342 11.39 -6.78 12.50
C ARG A 342 11.48 -7.29 13.93
#